data_b27fe7b464c2efa4c8999942b9e0fcbf
#
_entry.id   b27fe7b464c2efa4c8999942b9e0fcbf
#
_cell.length_a   1.000
_cell.length_b   1.000
_cell.length_c   1.000
_cell.angle_alpha   90.00
_cell.angle_beta   90.00
_cell.angle_gamma   90.00
#
_symmetry.space_group_name_H-M   'P 1'
#
loop_
_entity.id
_entity.type
_entity.pdbx_description
1 polymer ?
#
loop_
_entity_poly.entity_id
_entity_poly.type
_entity_poly.pdbx_seq_one_letter_code
_entity_poly.pdbx_strand_id
1 'polypeptide(L)'
;MTDDDRWDEDEWVSVEWVEAPDDEDDEGDDEQSAPVPFTYDATVGPDDERTADVLRHGDVEVLGAMPWSSNGTFLVQVTCGADHLPAIYKPERGERPLWDFPGGLWKREVATSLLSDHLGLGLVPTTVQRDDAPLGAGSLQAFVPARFAEHFFTIRERDDVVPALRRLCAFDLVANSADRKGGHCLIDEDDRLWAIDNGLTFHTEFKVRTVIWDYAGEPVPDDVLRALDRMLGEPLPRDLADLLDRSERDALRDRAGAVLAGGRFPHDPTGRRIPWPLV
;
A
#
# COMPACT_ATOMS: atom_id res chain seq x y z
N MET A 1 -3.29 35.86 25.93
CA MET A 1 -2.25 35.88 24.89
C MET A 1 -1.00 35.35 25.55
N THR A 2 -0.86 34.01 25.59
CA THR A 2 0.32 33.28 26.06
C THR A 2 0.66 32.25 25.01
N ASP A 3 1.80 32.51 24.39
CA ASP A 3 2.56 31.58 23.55
C ASP A 3 2.80 30.28 24.30
N ASP A 4 2.25 29.18 23.87
CA ASP A 4 2.73 27.83 24.17
C ASP A 4 1.95 26.77 23.35
N ASP A 5 1.92 26.90 22.02
CA ASP A 5 1.61 25.80 21.11
C ASP A 5 2.88 25.43 20.34
N ARG A 6 3.88 24.98 21.09
CA ARG A 6 5.03 24.29 20.54
C ARG A 6 4.69 22.82 20.56
N TRP A 7 4.42 22.25 19.38
CA TRP A 7 4.28 20.82 19.18
C TRP A 7 5.51 20.13 19.77
N ASP A 8 5.30 19.18 20.67
CA ASP A 8 6.38 18.35 21.20
C ASP A 8 6.99 17.54 20.06
N GLU A 9 8.25 17.80 19.76
CA GLU A 9 9.06 17.08 18.74
C GLU A 9 9.32 15.61 19.12
N ASP A 10 8.67 15.08 20.15
CA ASP A 10 8.91 13.74 20.74
C ASP A 10 7.69 12.82 20.71
N GLU A 11 6.70 13.03 19.83
CA GLU A 11 5.62 12.06 19.65
C GLU A 11 6.10 10.90 18.75
N TRP A 12 6.90 10.04 19.35
CA TRP A 12 7.44 8.83 18.75
C TRP A 12 6.34 7.84 18.44
N VAL A 13 6.29 7.35 17.20
CA VAL A 13 5.47 6.18 16.85
C VAL A 13 6.02 4.99 17.61
N SER A 14 5.41 4.67 18.74
CA SER A 14 5.75 3.45 19.49
C SER A 14 5.16 2.26 18.74
N VAL A 15 6.00 1.51 18.05
CA VAL A 15 5.65 0.21 17.48
C VAL A 15 5.93 -0.84 18.56
N GLU A 16 4.88 -1.50 19.05
CA GLU A 16 5.06 -2.66 19.94
C GLU A 16 5.57 -3.84 19.11
N TRP A 17 6.78 -4.29 19.43
CA TRP A 17 7.42 -5.39 18.73
C TRP A 17 7.07 -6.72 19.40
N VAL A 18 6.63 -7.68 18.61
CA VAL A 18 6.52 -9.08 19.01
C VAL A 18 7.63 -9.82 18.27
N GLU A 19 8.47 -10.57 18.99
CA GLU A 19 9.47 -11.45 18.36
C GLU A 19 8.79 -12.39 17.37
N ALA A 20 9.48 -12.68 16.25
CA ALA A 20 8.99 -13.67 15.29
C ALA A 20 8.81 -15.01 16.03
N PRO A 21 7.68 -15.73 15.86
CA PRO A 21 7.51 -17.00 16.53
C PRO A 21 8.58 -17.98 16.07
N ASP A 22 9.43 -18.40 16.98
CA ASP A 22 10.25 -19.58 16.78
C ASP A 22 9.33 -20.82 16.70
N ASP A 23 9.57 -21.69 15.73
CA ASP A 23 8.80 -22.92 15.46
C ASP A 23 9.04 -24.01 16.54
N GLU A 24 9.09 -23.68 17.83
CA GLU A 24 9.17 -24.69 18.91
C GLU A 24 8.25 -24.26 20.06
N ASP A 25 7.34 -25.19 20.42
CA ASP A 25 6.48 -25.15 21.60
C ASP A 25 7.33 -24.96 22.87
N ASP A 26 7.47 -23.72 23.39
CA ASP A 26 8.01 -23.49 24.72
C ASP A 26 7.05 -22.65 25.55
N GLU A 27 6.49 -23.29 26.58
CA GLU A 27 5.76 -22.64 27.65
C GLU A 27 6.75 -21.90 28.57
N GLY A 28 7.13 -20.68 28.20
CA GLY A 28 8.07 -19.84 28.95
C GLY A 28 7.50 -18.44 29.20
N ASP A 29 7.60 -18.00 30.46
CA ASP A 29 7.16 -16.73 31.05
C ASP A 29 7.29 -15.52 30.08
N ASP A 30 6.12 -14.92 29.74
CA ASP A 30 6.00 -13.66 29.00
C ASP A 30 6.62 -12.48 29.78
N GLU A 31 7.92 -12.29 29.71
CA GLU A 31 8.51 -10.97 29.90
C GLU A 31 8.23 -10.15 28.63
N GLN A 32 7.13 -9.41 28.62
CA GLN A 32 6.84 -8.42 27.59
C GLN A 32 8.00 -7.44 27.50
N SER A 33 8.86 -7.60 26.49
CA SER A 33 9.91 -6.62 26.20
C SER A 33 9.24 -5.28 25.84
N ALA A 34 9.69 -4.20 26.47
CA ALA A 34 9.18 -2.86 26.20
C ALA A 34 9.39 -2.53 24.71
N PRO A 35 8.43 -1.84 24.05
CA PRO A 35 8.55 -1.48 22.66
C PRO A 35 9.84 -0.68 22.40
N VAL A 36 10.61 -1.11 21.41
CA VAL A 36 11.79 -0.37 20.98
C VAL A 36 11.33 0.81 20.14
N PRO A 37 11.65 2.07 20.50
CA PRO A 37 11.25 3.21 19.70
C PRO A 37 11.89 3.12 18.29
N PHE A 38 11.06 3.15 17.25
CA PHE A 38 11.52 3.19 15.88
C PHE A 38 11.80 4.65 15.48
N THR A 39 13.01 4.93 15.00
CA THR A 39 13.37 6.22 14.41
C THR A 39 13.48 6.03 12.89
N TYR A 40 12.74 6.84 12.12
CA TYR A 40 12.88 6.83 10.68
C TYR A 40 14.29 7.33 10.29
N ASP A 41 15.07 6.46 9.68
CA ASP A 41 16.42 6.78 9.18
C ASP A 41 16.55 6.26 7.75
N ALA A 42 16.67 7.19 6.79
CA ALA A 42 16.73 6.88 5.37
C ALA A 42 17.57 7.88 4.60
N THR A 43 18.29 7.41 3.60
CA THR A 43 18.99 8.24 2.62
C THR A 43 18.23 8.37 1.30
N VAL A 44 17.20 7.53 1.10
CA VAL A 44 16.31 7.54 -0.08
C VAL A 44 14.85 7.52 0.37
N GLY A 45 14.00 8.28 -0.31
CA GLY A 45 12.57 8.39 -0.03
C GLY A 45 11.74 7.24 -0.62
N PRO A 46 10.43 7.21 -0.35
CA PRO A 46 9.55 6.12 -0.78
C PRO A 46 9.42 5.92 -2.30
N ASP A 47 9.77 6.92 -3.10
CA ASP A 47 9.72 6.93 -4.57
C ASP A 47 10.96 7.56 -5.22
N ASP A 48 12.08 7.66 -4.49
CA ASP A 48 13.38 8.03 -5.10
C ASP A 48 13.73 7.00 -6.19
N GLU A 49 14.35 7.44 -7.28
CA GLU A 49 14.72 6.57 -8.40
C GLU A 49 15.65 5.39 -8.00
N ARG A 50 16.39 5.54 -6.88
CA ARG A 50 17.30 4.51 -6.33
C ARG A 50 16.58 3.52 -5.42
N THR A 51 15.38 3.84 -4.92
CA THR A 51 14.68 3.05 -3.91
C THR A 51 14.41 1.64 -4.38
N ALA A 52 13.99 1.46 -5.63
CA ALA A 52 13.77 0.13 -6.18
C ALA A 52 15.05 -0.74 -6.19
N ASP A 53 16.20 -0.15 -6.48
CA ASP A 53 17.49 -0.86 -6.49
C ASP A 53 17.96 -1.19 -5.07
N VAL A 54 17.76 -0.29 -4.11
CA VAL A 54 18.07 -0.54 -2.69
C VAL A 54 17.22 -1.69 -2.18
N LEU A 55 15.91 -1.67 -2.41
CA LEU A 55 14.99 -2.73 -1.99
C LEU A 55 15.29 -4.09 -2.64
N ARG A 56 15.72 -4.11 -3.92
CA ARG A 56 16.01 -5.35 -4.65
C ARG A 56 17.33 -5.99 -4.24
N HIS A 57 18.34 -5.20 -3.93
CA HIS A 57 19.72 -5.69 -3.83
C HIS A 57 20.37 -5.46 -2.46
N GLY A 58 19.77 -4.64 -1.59
CA GLY A 58 20.31 -4.33 -0.27
C GLY A 58 20.18 -5.51 0.70
N ASP A 59 21.02 -5.47 1.73
CA ASP A 59 20.92 -6.38 2.88
C ASP A 59 19.69 -6.02 3.69
N VAL A 60 18.90 -7.04 4.08
CA VAL A 60 17.62 -6.87 4.80
C VAL A 60 17.80 -7.30 6.25
N GLU A 61 17.64 -6.38 7.17
CA GLU A 61 17.63 -6.62 8.62
C GLU A 61 16.19 -6.50 9.14
N VAL A 62 15.68 -7.53 9.82
CA VAL A 62 14.36 -7.51 10.44
C VAL A 62 14.44 -6.75 11.76
N LEU A 63 13.68 -5.65 11.84
CA LEU A 63 13.60 -4.83 13.05
C LEU A 63 12.51 -5.32 13.99
N GLY A 64 11.42 -5.89 13.47
CA GLY A 64 10.33 -6.45 14.26
C GLY A 64 9.06 -6.71 13.45
N ALA A 65 8.08 -7.35 14.10
CA ALA A 65 6.76 -7.57 13.51
C ALA A 65 5.88 -6.33 13.64
N MET A 66 5.09 -6.03 12.60
CA MET A 66 4.13 -4.93 12.64
C MET A 66 2.94 -5.34 13.51
N PRO A 67 2.61 -4.55 14.56
CA PRO A 67 1.45 -4.81 15.38
C PRO A 67 0.16 -4.67 14.54
N TRP A 68 -0.88 -5.36 14.96
CA TRP A 68 -2.23 -5.28 14.35
C TRP A 68 -2.33 -5.76 12.89
N SER A 69 -1.26 -6.32 12.32
CA SER A 69 -1.34 -6.93 10.99
C SER A 69 -2.01 -8.30 11.07
N SER A 70 -2.99 -8.54 10.21
CA SER A 70 -3.66 -9.84 10.09
C SER A 70 -2.79 -10.92 9.44
N ASN A 71 -1.75 -10.51 8.70
CA ASN A 71 -0.74 -11.37 8.07
C ASN A 71 0.62 -11.12 8.73
N GLY A 72 1.57 -12.02 8.55
CA GLY A 72 2.96 -11.81 8.95
C GLY A 72 3.56 -10.62 8.19
N THR A 73 3.63 -9.48 8.84
CA THR A 73 4.17 -8.23 8.28
C THR A 73 5.27 -7.72 9.18
N PHE A 74 6.40 -7.34 8.60
CA PHE A 74 7.59 -6.96 9.35
C PHE A 74 8.09 -5.58 8.93
N LEU A 75 8.55 -4.80 9.88
CA LEU A 75 9.42 -3.66 9.61
C LEU A 75 10.85 -4.17 9.45
N VAL A 76 11.51 -3.71 8.41
CA VAL A 76 12.90 -4.08 8.10
C VAL A 76 13.70 -2.82 7.76
N GLN A 77 15.02 -2.87 7.99
CA GLN A 77 15.96 -1.92 7.42
C GLN A 77 16.61 -2.57 6.20
N VAL A 78 16.67 -1.84 5.10
CA VAL A 78 17.34 -2.29 3.87
C VAL A 78 18.53 -1.38 3.57
N THR A 79 19.72 -1.97 3.40
CA THR A 79 20.98 -1.21 3.18
C THR A 79 21.68 -1.70 1.92
N CYS A 80 21.98 -0.79 0.99
CA CYS A 80 22.72 -1.07 -0.24
C CYS A 80 23.84 -0.04 -0.43
N GLY A 81 25.05 -0.40 -0.07
CA GLY A 81 26.20 0.51 -0.13
C GLY A 81 26.04 1.69 0.84
N ALA A 82 25.91 2.89 0.31
CA ALA A 82 25.68 4.11 1.09
C ALA A 82 24.19 4.45 1.27
N ASP A 83 23.32 3.83 0.50
CA ASP A 83 21.89 4.08 0.55
C ASP A 83 21.18 3.08 1.49
N HIS A 84 20.23 3.59 2.25
CA HIS A 84 19.40 2.78 3.14
C HIS A 84 18.01 3.40 3.33
N LEU A 85 17.04 2.55 3.67
CA LEU A 85 15.69 2.96 4.05
C LEU A 85 15.01 1.87 4.86
N PRO A 86 14.06 2.23 5.74
CA PRO A 86 13.13 1.26 6.31
C PRO A 86 12.09 0.82 5.27
N ALA A 87 11.65 -0.42 5.38
CA ALA A 87 10.65 -1.00 4.49
C ALA A 87 9.69 -1.92 5.23
N ILE A 88 8.52 -2.12 4.65
CA ILE A 88 7.53 -3.10 5.09
C ILE A 88 7.72 -4.37 4.29
N TYR A 89 8.03 -5.46 4.98
CA TYR A 89 8.21 -6.78 4.40
C TYR A 89 7.00 -7.67 4.67
N LYS A 90 6.43 -8.20 3.58
CA LYS A 90 5.31 -9.15 3.63
C LYS A 90 5.74 -10.46 2.97
N PRO A 91 6.24 -11.44 3.74
CA PRO A 91 6.64 -12.74 3.22
C PRO A 91 5.44 -13.59 2.80
N GLU A 92 5.59 -14.39 1.73
CA GLU A 92 4.56 -15.32 1.26
C GLU A 92 4.10 -16.29 2.36
N ARG A 93 5.04 -16.81 3.15
CA ARG A 93 4.73 -17.72 4.26
C ARG A 93 3.93 -17.08 5.40
N GLY A 94 3.87 -15.75 5.47
CA GLY A 94 3.08 -15.00 6.44
C GLY A 94 1.64 -14.76 6.01
N GLU A 95 1.28 -15.13 4.77
CA GLU A 95 -0.08 -14.95 4.28
C GLU A 95 -1.05 -15.94 4.92
N ARG A 96 -2.18 -15.41 5.41
CA ARG A 96 -3.30 -16.25 5.84
C ARG A 96 -4.20 -16.58 4.65
N PRO A 97 -4.54 -17.86 4.41
CA PRO A 97 -5.46 -18.24 3.35
C PRO A 97 -6.82 -17.54 3.51
N LEU A 98 -7.30 -16.94 2.43
CA LEU A 98 -8.63 -16.34 2.35
C LEU A 98 -9.55 -17.23 1.52
N TRP A 99 -10.80 -17.38 1.95
CA TRP A 99 -11.78 -18.24 1.26
C TRP A 99 -12.23 -17.66 -0.09
N ASP A 100 -12.18 -16.34 -0.24
CA ASP A 100 -12.70 -15.59 -1.39
C ASP A 100 -11.61 -14.85 -2.18
N PHE A 101 -10.33 -15.13 -1.88
CA PHE A 101 -9.19 -14.53 -2.56
C PHE A 101 -8.07 -15.56 -2.78
N PRO A 102 -7.46 -15.62 -3.98
CA PRO A 102 -6.33 -16.52 -4.21
C PRO A 102 -5.10 -16.09 -3.40
N GLY A 103 -4.22 -17.03 -3.06
CA GLY A 103 -2.91 -16.74 -2.46
C GLY A 103 -2.01 -15.90 -3.36
N GLY A 104 -0.85 -15.53 -2.84
CA GLY A 104 0.08 -14.63 -3.53
C GLY A 104 -0.30 -13.16 -3.36
N LEU A 105 -0.78 -12.79 -2.17
CA LEU A 105 -1.16 -11.41 -1.86
C LEU A 105 0.04 -10.47 -1.98
N TRP A 106 1.23 -10.93 -1.62
CA TRP A 106 2.47 -10.17 -1.78
C TRP A 106 2.77 -9.80 -3.24
N LYS A 107 2.40 -10.64 -4.22
CA LYS A 107 2.52 -10.31 -5.65
C LYS A 107 1.63 -9.15 -6.05
N ARG A 108 0.45 -9.06 -5.43
CA ARG A 108 -0.52 -8.00 -5.67
C ARG A 108 -0.06 -6.67 -5.09
N GLU A 109 0.65 -6.68 -3.96
CA GLU A 109 1.35 -5.48 -3.44
C GLU A 109 2.32 -4.93 -4.48
N VAL A 110 3.17 -5.78 -5.04
CA VAL A 110 4.14 -5.39 -6.09
C VAL A 110 3.43 -4.93 -7.36
N ALA A 111 2.44 -5.70 -7.83
CA ALA A 111 1.67 -5.35 -9.03
C ALA A 111 0.94 -4.02 -8.91
N THR A 112 0.46 -3.67 -7.72
CA THR A 112 -0.23 -2.39 -7.46
C THR A 112 0.73 -1.21 -7.56
N SER A 113 1.95 -1.33 -7.02
CA SER A 113 2.99 -0.31 -7.16
C SER A 113 3.37 -0.12 -8.64
N LEU A 114 3.64 -1.20 -9.35
CA LEU A 114 3.97 -1.16 -10.79
C LEU A 114 2.82 -0.57 -11.63
N LEU A 115 1.56 -0.85 -11.29
CA LEU A 115 0.41 -0.24 -11.96
C LEU A 115 0.33 1.27 -11.70
N SER A 116 0.56 1.70 -10.45
CA SER A 116 0.59 3.12 -10.08
C SER A 116 1.66 3.89 -10.88
N ASP A 117 2.85 3.31 -11.01
CA ASP A 117 3.96 3.86 -11.77
C ASP A 117 3.65 3.88 -13.28
N HIS A 118 3.13 2.80 -13.84
CA HIS A 118 2.76 2.69 -15.24
C HIS A 118 1.70 3.72 -15.65
N LEU A 119 0.75 4.02 -14.75
CA LEU A 119 -0.25 5.06 -14.95
C LEU A 119 0.30 6.48 -14.69
N GLY A 120 1.49 6.61 -14.09
CA GLY A 120 2.08 7.88 -13.70
C GLY A 120 1.32 8.59 -12.58
N LEU A 121 0.70 7.83 -11.68
CA LEU A 121 -0.12 8.39 -10.60
C LEU A 121 0.68 8.67 -9.31
N GLY A 122 1.77 7.92 -9.08
CA GLY A 122 2.64 8.09 -7.91
C GLY A 122 1.90 7.93 -6.58
N LEU A 123 0.92 7.01 -6.50
CA LEU A 123 0.06 6.82 -5.33
C LEU A 123 0.56 5.73 -4.39
N VAL A 124 1.34 4.78 -4.89
CA VAL A 124 1.79 3.62 -4.11
C VAL A 124 3.29 3.73 -3.89
N PRO A 125 3.79 3.55 -2.66
CA PRO A 125 5.23 3.55 -2.41
C PRO A 125 5.92 2.47 -3.24
N THR A 126 7.17 2.71 -3.61
CA THR A 126 7.97 1.72 -4.35
C THR A 126 7.93 0.37 -3.64
N THR A 127 7.45 -0.64 -4.35
CA THR A 127 7.30 -2.00 -3.84
C THR A 127 7.92 -2.98 -4.81
N VAL A 128 8.79 -3.84 -4.32
CA VAL A 128 9.52 -4.82 -5.14
C VAL A 128 9.27 -6.25 -4.67
N GLN A 129 9.42 -7.21 -5.58
CA GLN A 129 9.57 -8.61 -5.25
C GLN A 129 10.96 -8.87 -4.69
N ARG A 130 11.05 -9.67 -3.63
CA ARG A 130 12.30 -10.16 -3.07
C ARG A 130 12.19 -11.66 -2.80
N ASP A 131 13.09 -12.46 -3.38
CA ASP A 131 13.05 -13.93 -3.27
C ASP A 131 13.96 -14.45 -2.14
N ASP A 132 14.97 -13.67 -1.76
CA ASP A 132 16.05 -14.03 -0.82
C ASP A 132 16.00 -13.21 0.50
N ALA A 133 14.84 -12.68 0.85
CA ALA A 133 14.66 -11.98 2.13
C ALA A 133 14.67 -12.96 3.32
N PRO A 134 14.94 -12.51 4.56
CA PRO A 134 15.19 -13.38 5.73
C PRO A 134 14.09 -14.40 6.01
N LEU A 135 12.83 -14.07 5.70
CA LEU A 135 11.69 -14.98 5.87
C LEU A 135 11.18 -15.59 4.56
N GLY A 136 12.00 -15.59 3.50
CA GLY A 136 11.68 -16.17 2.19
C GLY A 136 11.14 -15.14 1.20
N ALA A 137 10.55 -15.65 0.11
CA ALA A 137 10.00 -14.77 -0.93
C ALA A 137 8.85 -13.91 -0.41
N GLY A 138 8.76 -12.67 -0.92
CA GLY A 138 7.72 -11.74 -0.53
C GLY A 138 7.84 -10.37 -1.21
N SER A 139 7.08 -9.40 -0.73
CA SER A 139 7.20 -8.00 -1.14
C SER A 139 7.95 -7.17 -0.11
N LEU A 140 8.78 -6.25 -0.59
CA LEU A 140 9.36 -5.15 0.18
C LEU A 140 8.77 -3.84 -0.34
N GLN A 141 8.06 -3.12 0.52
CA GLN A 141 7.52 -1.79 0.22
C GLN A 141 8.29 -0.74 1.02
N ALA A 142 8.74 0.32 0.36
CA ALA A 142 9.36 1.45 1.04
C ALA A 142 8.42 2.00 2.13
N PHE A 143 8.95 2.20 3.34
CA PHE A 143 8.20 2.78 4.44
C PHE A 143 7.91 4.26 4.16
N VAL A 144 6.69 4.69 4.42
CA VAL A 144 6.28 6.10 4.30
C VAL A 144 6.31 6.74 5.68
N PRO A 145 7.16 7.75 5.90
CA PRO A 145 7.12 8.55 7.13
C PRO A 145 5.91 9.49 7.07
N ALA A 146 4.77 9.00 7.54
CA ALA A 146 3.49 9.69 7.43
C ALA A 146 3.04 10.27 8.78
N ARG A 147 2.13 11.21 8.72
CA ARG A 147 1.38 11.68 9.88
C ARG A 147 0.29 10.66 10.23
N PHE A 148 0.63 9.64 11.01
CA PHE A 148 -0.23 8.45 11.25
C PHE A 148 -1.55 8.76 11.98
N ALA A 149 -1.68 9.93 12.60
CA ALA A 149 -2.95 10.42 13.14
C ALA A 149 -3.93 10.87 12.04
N GLU A 150 -3.44 11.12 10.81
CA GLU A 150 -4.26 11.50 9.67
C GLU A 150 -4.64 10.24 8.87
N HIS A 151 -5.90 10.17 8.43
CA HIS A 151 -6.43 9.10 7.61
C HIS A 151 -7.59 9.63 6.75
N PHE A 152 -8.12 8.84 5.84
CA PHE A 152 -9.14 9.29 4.89
C PHE A 152 -10.22 10.20 5.51
N PHE A 153 -10.79 9.83 6.65
CA PHE A 153 -11.89 10.58 7.27
C PHE A 153 -11.49 11.93 7.85
N THR A 154 -10.21 12.14 8.13
CA THR A 154 -9.68 13.43 8.61
C THR A 154 -9.23 14.34 7.47
N ILE A 155 -8.83 13.75 6.32
CA ILE A 155 -8.25 14.50 5.19
C ILE A 155 -9.22 14.71 4.01
N ARG A 156 -10.36 14.00 3.95
CA ARG A 156 -11.24 13.97 2.77
C ARG A 156 -11.84 15.32 2.38
N GLU A 157 -11.89 16.27 3.29
CA GLU A 157 -12.43 17.63 3.07
C GLU A 157 -11.32 18.66 2.81
N ARG A 158 -10.04 18.23 2.78
CA ARG A 158 -8.92 19.12 2.49
C ARG A 158 -8.82 19.36 0.98
N ASP A 159 -8.98 20.62 0.55
CA ASP A 159 -8.96 21.01 -0.87
C ASP A 159 -7.66 20.64 -1.59
N ASP A 160 -6.52 20.66 -0.89
CA ASP A 160 -5.20 20.31 -1.41
C ASP A 160 -5.04 18.80 -1.63
N VAL A 161 -5.72 17.95 -0.86
CA VAL A 161 -5.65 16.48 -0.92
C VAL A 161 -6.73 15.88 -1.84
N VAL A 162 -7.89 16.53 -1.97
CA VAL A 162 -9.02 16.05 -2.79
C VAL A 162 -8.60 15.61 -4.21
N PRO A 163 -7.72 16.32 -4.96
CA PRO A 163 -7.29 15.86 -6.28
C PRO A 163 -6.59 14.50 -6.24
N ALA A 164 -5.75 14.23 -5.23
CA ALA A 164 -5.08 12.95 -5.05
C ALA A 164 -6.05 11.85 -4.62
N LEU A 165 -7.01 12.14 -3.72
CA LEU A 165 -8.06 11.20 -3.33
C LEU A 165 -8.95 10.78 -4.53
N ARG A 166 -9.24 11.69 -5.46
CA ARG A 166 -9.98 11.36 -6.69
C ARG A 166 -9.18 10.44 -7.61
N ARG A 167 -7.87 10.64 -7.73
CA ARG A 167 -6.98 9.73 -8.47
C ARG A 167 -6.96 8.36 -7.79
N LEU A 168 -6.87 8.31 -6.45
CA LEU A 168 -6.88 7.05 -5.68
C LEU A 168 -8.23 6.32 -5.83
N CYS A 169 -9.36 7.03 -5.79
CA CYS A 169 -10.67 6.44 -6.03
C CYS A 169 -10.74 5.75 -7.41
N ALA A 170 -10.27 6.42 -8.47
CA ALA A 170 -10.21 5.85 -9.80
C ALA A 170 -9.24 4.65 -9.88
N PHE A 171 -8.10 4.77 -9.23
CA PHE A 171 -7.10 3.71 -9.13
C PHE A 171 -7.67 2.45 -8.45
N ASP A 172 -8.36 2.61 -7.31
CA ASP A 172 -9.01 1.50 -6.59
C ASP A 172 -10.06 0.77 -7.46
N LEU A 173 -10.80 1.49 -8.30
CA LEU A 173 -11.74 0.88 -9.26
C LEU A 173 -11.02 0.04 -10.31
N VAL A 174 -9.90 0.52 -10.83
CA VAL A 174 -9.11 -0.14 -11.88
C VAL A 174 -8.36 -1.34 -11.30
N ALA A 175 -7.65 -1.14 -10.18
CA ALA A 175 -6.94 -2.20 -9.48
C ALA A 175 -7.89 -3.22 -8.81
N ASN A 176 -9.17 -2.88 -8.65
CA ASN A 176 -10.18 -3.68 -7.94
C ASN A 176 -9.81 -3.87 -6.46
N SER A 177 -9.48 -2.77 -5.77
CA SER A 177 -9.12 -2.80 -4.36
C SER A 177 -10.31 -3.28 -3.51
N ALA A 178 -10.12 -4.40 -2.80
CA ALA A 178 -11.20 -5.03 -2.03
C ALA A 178 -11.15 -4.71 -0.53
N ASP A 179 -10.21 -3.87 -0.08
CA ASP A 179 -10.08 -3.51 1.34
C ASP A 179 -9.42 -2.13 1.54
N ARG A 180 -9.80 -1.10 0.77
CA ARG A 180 -9.28 0.26 0.99
C ARG A 180 -9.91 0.89 2.21
N LYS A 181 -9.23 0.81 3.35
CA LYS A 181 -9.62 1.44 4.62
C LYS A 181 -9.14 2.88 4.73
N GLY A 182 -9.66 3.60 5.71
CA GLY A 182 -9.23 4.98 6.00
C GLY A 182 -7.74 5.07 6.34
N GLY A 183 -7.24 4.16 7.19
CA GLY A 183 -5.82 4.10 7.57
C GLY A 183 -4.88 3.62 6.46
N HIS A 184 -5.39 3.15 5.32
CA HIS A 184 -4.58 2.82 4.15
C HIS A 184 -4.34 4.04 3.22
N CYS A 185 -4.82 5.23 3.62
CA CYS A 185 -4.60 6.52 2.97
C CYS A 185 -3.70 7.35 3.88
N LEU A 186 -2.41 7.33 3.63
CA LEU A 186 -1.42 8.05 4.43
C LEU A 186 -1.11 9.41 3.82
N ILE A 187 -0.82 10.40 4.67
CA ILE A 187 -0.30 11.72 4.26
C ILE A 187 1.09 11.90 4.88
N ASP A 188 2.08 12.20 4.05
CA ASP A 188 3.43 12.50 4.51
C ASP A 188 3.60 13.99 4.90
N GLU A 189 4.80 14.36 5.33
CA GLU A 189 5.13 15.73 5.74
C GLU A 189 4.99 16.76 4.61
N ASP A 190 5.08 16.32 3.35
CA ASP A 190 4.92 17.17 2.15
C ASP A 190 3.47 17.22 1.66
N ASP A 191 2.49 16.77 2.46
CA ASP A 191 1.07 16.67 2.13
C ASP A 191 0.76 15.75 0.93
N ARG A 192 1.66 14.82 0.62
CA ARG A 192 1.46 13.84 -0.44
C ARG A 192 0.67 12.64 0.06
N LEU A 193 -0.32 12.22 -0.74
CA LEU A 193 -1.13 11.04 -0.47
C LEU A 193 -0.43 9.76 -0.94
N TRP A 194 -0.40 8.77 -0.04
CA TRP A 194 0.09 7.43 -0.31
C TRP A 194 -0.98 6.38 -0.01
N ALA A 195 -1.04 5.36 -0.86
CA ALA A 195 -1.93 4.22 -0.69
C ALA A 195 -1.13 2.96 -0.35
N ILE A 196 -1.39 2.38 0.80
CA ILE A 196 -0.72 1.18 1.29
C ILE A 196 -1.69 0.01 1.44
N ASP A 197 -1.17 -1.17 1.80
CA ASP A 197 -1.92 -2.41 2.04
C ASP A 197 -2.79 -2.82 0.84
N ASN A 198 -2.13 -3.07 -0.29
CA ASN A 198 -2.74 -3.32 -1.58
C ASN A 198 -2.80 -4.82 -1.95
N GLY A 199 -2.64 -5.73 -0.99
CA GLY A 199 -2.62 -7.18 -1.23
C GLY A 199 -3.95 -7.74 -1.74
N LEU A 200 -5.08 -7.07 -1.48
CA LEU A 200 -6.39 -7.49 -1.94
C LEU A 200 -6.83 -6.72 -3.20
N THR A 201 -6.09 -6.91 -4.29
CA THR A 201 -6.31 -6.27 -5.59
C THR A 201 -6.36 -7.29 -6.72
N PHE A 202 -6.67 -6.88 -7.93
CA PHE A 202 -6.64 -7.62 -9.20
C PHE A 202 -7.52 -8.88 -9.28
N HIS A 203 -8.43 -9.10 -8.33
CA HIS A 203 -9.36 -10.22 -8.48
C HIS A 203 -10.15 -10.11 -9.79
N THR A 204 -10.43 -11.26 -10.42
CA THR A 204 -11.16 -11.32 -11.71
C THR A 204 -12.60 -10.85 -11.59
N GLU A 205 -13.28 -11.18 -10.49
CA GLU A 205 -14.60 -10.65 -10.18
C GLU A 205 -14.50 -9.25 -9.59
N PHE A 206 -15.48 -8.39 -9.83
CA PHE A 206 -15.53 -7.04 -9.27
C PHE A 206 -15.82 -7.08 -7.76
N LYS A 207 -14.79 -6.82 -6.95
CA LYS A 207 -14.82 -6.90 -5.47
C LYS A 207 -14.52 -5.58 -4.78
N VAL A 208 -14.52 -4.43 -5.47
CA VAL A 208 -14.18 -3.14 -4.87
C VAL A 208 -14.92 -2.94 -3.54
N ARG A 209 -14.16 -2.73 -2.47
CA ARG A 209 -14.58 -2.24 -1.16
C ARG A 209 -13.63 -1.13 -0.76
N THR A 210 -14.14 0.08 -0.71
CA THR A 210 -13.35 1.29 -0.42
C THR A 210 -14.15 2.23 0.45
N VAL A 211 -13.47 3.02 1.26
CA VAL A 211 -14.09 4.14 2.00
C VAL A 211 -14.33 5.37 1.10
N ILE A 212 -13.74 5.40 -0.12
CA ILE A 212 -13.71 6.60 -0.98
C ILE A 212 -14.91 6.59 -1.96
N TRP A 213 -16.13 6.70 -1.45
CA TRP A 213 -17.35 6.83 -2.26
C TRP A 213 -17.88 8.25 -2.40
N ASP A 214 -17.19 9.24 -1.79
CA ASP A 214 -17.61 10.65 -1.75
C ASP A 214 -17.77 11.26 -3.16
N TYR A 215 -17.02 10.76 -4.15
CA TYR A 215 -17.00 11.28 -5.52
C TYR A 215 -17.99 10.60 -6.47
N ALA A 216 -18.87 9.72 -5.97
CA ALA A 216 -19.82 8.99 -6.83
C ALA A 216 -20.65 9.93 -7.71
N GLY A 217 -20.69 9.65 -9.01
CA GLY A 217 -21.37 10.48 -10.03
C GLY A 217 -20.55 11.67 -10.55
N GLU A 218 -19.42 12.01 -9.92
CA GLU A 218 -18.54 13.07 -10.40
C GLU A 218 -17.63 12.60 -11.55
N PRO A 219 -17.08 13.54 -12.37
CA PRO A 219 -16.15 13.15 -13.44
C PRO A 219 -14.86 12.56 -12.89
N VAL A 220 -14.35 11.50 -13.52
CA VAL A 220 -13.00 10.99 -13.27
C VAL A 220 -11.98 12.04 -13.76
N PRO A 221 -10.85 12.27 -13.04
CA PRO A 221 -9.84 13.22 -13.48
C PRO A 221 -9.31 12.93 -14.89
N ASP A 222 -9.15 13.99 -15.72
CA ASP A 222 -8.70 13.86 -17.10
C ASP A 222 -7.33 13.23 -17.26
N ASP A 223 -6.42 13.46 -16.32
CA ASP A 223 -5.08 12.84 -16.31
C ASP A 223 -5.17 11.33 -16.12
N VAL A 224 -6.06 10.86 -15.26
CA VAL A 224 -6.36 9.42 -15.10
C VAL A 224 -6.94 8.84 -16.37
N LEU A 225 -7.96 9.49 -16.98
CA LEU A 225 -8.56 9.01 -18.23
C LEU A 225 -7.51 8.89 -19.34
N ARG A 226 -6.62 9.88 -19.49
CA ARG A 226 -5.51 9.81 -20.46
C ARG A 226 -4.52 8.67 -20.13
N ALA A 227 -4.24 8.41 -18.86
CA ALA A 227 -3.37 7.31 -18.47
C ALA A 227 -3.99 5.96 -18.80
N LEU A 228 -5.29 5.78 -18.57
CA LEU A 228 -6.04 4.56 -18.90
C LEU A 228 -6.10 4.34 -20.41
N ASP A 229 -6.32 5.39 -21.19
CA ASP A 229 -6.33 5.31 -22.67
C ASP A 229 -4.97 4.83 -23.21
N ARG A 230 -3.85 5.38 -22.70
CA ARG A 230 -2.51 4.90 -23.04
C ARG A 230 -2.31 3.43 -22.66
N MET A 231 -2.61 3.05 -21.42
CA MET A 231 -2.48 1.67 -20.95
C MET A 231 -3.29 0.68 -21.79
N LEU A 232 -4.48 1.05 -22.26
CA LEU A 232 -5.30 0.19 -23.11
C LEU A 232 -4.76 0.08 -24.52
N GLY A 233 -4.07 1.12 -25.03
CA GLY A 233 -3.44 1.15 -26.36
C GLY A 233 -2.12 0.35 -26.45
N GLU A 234 -1.51 -0.03 -25.32
CA GLU A 234 -0.20 -0.67 -25.25
C GLU A 234 -0.25 -1.99 -24.48
N PRO A 235 0.71 -2.92 -24.68
CA PRO A 235 0.90 -4.06 -23.80
C PRO A 235 1.24 -3.59 -22.37
N LEU A 236 0.77 -4.34 -21.38
CA LEU A 236 1.24 -4.10 -19.98
C LEU A 236 2.77 -4.31 -19.89
N PRO A 237 3.48 -3.54 -19.06
CA PRO A 237 4.87 -3.79 -18.75
C PRO A 237 5.08 -5.25 -18.35
N ARG A 238 6.22 -5.84 -18.75
CA ARG A 238 6.46 -7.26 -18.56
C ARG A 238 6.47 -7.65 -17.08
N ASP A 239 7.12 -6.85 -16.24
CA ASP A 239 7.22 -7.05 -14.80
C ASP A 239 5.84 -7.06 -14.12
N LEU A 240 4.93 -6.16 -14.50
CA LEU A 240 3.54 -6.17 -14.06
C LEU A 240 2.78 -7.39 -14.61
N ALA A 241 2.96 -7.71 -15.88
CA ALA A 241 2.24 -8.81 -16.53
C ALA A 241 2.64 -10.19 -15.98
N ASP A 242 3.89 -10.37 -15.55
CA ASP A 242 4.42 -11.63 -15.02
C ASP A 242 3.90 -11.92 -13.58
N LEU A 243 3.41 -10.89 -12.85
CA LEU A 243 2.81 -11.04 -11.52
C LEU A 243 1.33 -11.44 -11.54
N LEU A 244 0.66 -11.23 -12.66
CA LEU A 244 -0.77 -11.46 -12.83
C LEU A 244 -1.03 -12.60 -13.82
N ASP A 245 -2.02 -13.44 -13.54
CA ASP A 245 -2.44 -14.42 -14.53
C ASP A 245 -3.19 -13.76 -15.70
N ARG A 246 -3.48 -14.56 -16.74
CA ARG A 246 -4.15 -14.03 -17.93
C ARG A 246 -5.52 -13.45 -17.63
N SER A 247 -6.30 -14.13 -16.80
CA SER A 247 -7.67 -13.70 -16.48
C SER A 247 -7.67 -12.42 -15.64
N GLU A 248 -6.69 -12.26 -14.74
CA GLU A 248 -6.50 -11.04 -13.97
C GLU A 248 -6.11 -9.85 -14.84
N ARG A 249 -5.20 -10.06 -15.82
CA ARG A 249 -4.83 -9.02 -16.81
C ARG A 249 -6.01 -8.63 -17.70
N ASP A 250 -6.78 -9.60 -18.18
CA ASP A 250 -7.97 -9.34 -18.99
C ASP A 250 -8.99 -8.53 -18.17
N ALA A 251 -9.27 -8.93 -16.92
CA ALA A 251 -10.17 -8.22 -16.03
C ALA A 251 -9.68 -6.81 -15.64
N LEU A 252 -8.37 -6.61 -15.49
CA LEU A 252 -7.78 -5.28 -15.27
C LEU A 252 -8.07 -4.36 -16.47
N ARG A 253 -7.86 -4.84 -17.69
CA ARG A 253 -8.14 -4.07 -18.92
C ARG A 253 -9.63 -3.78 -19.10
N ASP A 254 -10.49 -4.73 -18.77
CA ASP A 254 -11.94 -4.54 -18.82
C ASP A 254 -12.41 -3.44 -17.86
N ARG A 255 -11.89 -3.43 -16.62
CA ARG A 255 -12.20 -2.38 -15.65
C ARG A 255 -11.67 -1.01 -16.06
N ALA A 256 -10.43 -0.96 -16.57
CA ALA A 256 -9.85 0.28 -17.11
C ALA A 256 -10.70 0.83 -18.27
N GLY A 257 -11.13 -0.05 -19.20
CA GLY A 257 -12.03 0.30 -20.30
C GLY A 257 -13.39 0.81 -19.83
N ALA A 258 -13.94 0.19 -18.78
CA ALA A 258 -15.22 0.61 -18.20
C ALA A 258 -15.12 1.99 -17.53
N VAL A 259 -14.03 2.27 -16.78
CA VAL A 259 -13.79 3.59 -16.18
C VAL A 259 -13.60 4.66 -17.26
N LEU A 260 -12.79 4.36 -18.29
CA LEU A 260 -12.54 5.27 -19.41
C LEU A 260 -13.84 5.59 -20.17
N ALA A 261 -14.63 4.58 -20.52
CA ALA A 261 -15.88 4.75 -21.26
C ALA A 261 -16.95 5.48 -20.42
N GLY A 262 -17.01 5.22 -19.12
CA GLY A 262 -17.96 5.87 -18.21
C GLY A 262 -17.62 7.34 -17.94
N GLY A 263 -16.35 7.70 -17.84
CA GLY A 263 -15.85 9.04 -17.57
C GLY A 263 -16.29 9.63 -16.23
N ARG A 264 -17.01 8.86 -15.41
CA ARG A 264 -17.55 9.25 -14.10
C ARG A 264 -17.38 8.12 -13.10
N PHE A 265 -17.23 8.50 -11.84
CA PHE A 265 -17.21 7.53 -10.74
C PHE A 265 -18.57 6.83 -10.63
N PRO A 266 -18.59 5.49 -10.49
CA PRO A 266 -19.83 4.76 -10.30
C PRO A 266 -20.41 5.01 -8.90
N HIS A 267 -21.71 4.77 -8.76
CA HIS A 267 -22.34 4.66 -7.44
C HIS A 267 -22.22 3.22 -6.93
N ASP A 268 -22.14 3.04 -5.60
CA ASP A 268 -22.38 1.73 -5.01
C ASP A 268 -23.90 1.47 -4.91
N PRO A 269 -24.49 0.63 -5.78
CA PRO A 269 -25.92 0.39 -5.76
C PRO A 269 -26.38 -0.42 -4.55
N THR A 270 -25.44 -1.02 -3.81
CA THR A 270 -25.73 -1.91 -2.69
C THR A 270 -25.59 -1.23 -1.34
N GLY A 271 -24.82 -0.14 -1.25
CA GLY A 271 -24.39 0.51 0.00
C GLY A 271 -23.55 -0.40 0.91
N ARG A 272 -22.98 -1.50 0.37
CA ARG A 272 -22.23 -2.52 1.13
C ARG A 272 -20.79 -2.70 0.67
N ARG A 273 -20.35 -1.91 -0.31
CA ARG A 273 -18.99 -2.00 -0.87
C ARG A 273 -18.02 -1.14 -0.06
N ILE A 274 -18.06 -1.31 1.24
CA ILE A 274 -17.15 -0.67 2.20
C ILE A 274 -16.37 -1.77 2.95
N PRO A 275 -15.10 -1.53 3.28
CA PRO A 275 -14.32 -2.47 4.09
C PRO A 275 -14.79 -2.46 5.56
N TRP A 276 -14.40 -3.47 6.31
CA TRP A 276 -14.61 -3.51 7.75
C TRP A 276 -13.35 -4.07 8.45
N PRO A 277 -12.82 -3.41 9.51
CA PRO A 277 -13.20 -2.08 10.00
C PRO A 277 -12.96 -0.97 8.97
N LEU A 278 -13.46 0.25 9.22
CA LEU A 278 -13.32 1.38 8.29
C LEU A 278 -11.93 2.02 8.33
N VAL A 279 -11.24 1.88 9.47
CA VAL A 279 -9.88 2.40 9.73
C VAL A 279 -9.02 1.26 10.23
#